data_84b1206b5f39c08a513b45f062cdd701
#
_entry.id   84b1206b5f39c08a513b45f062cdd701
#
_cell.length_a   1.000
_cell.length_b   1.000
_cell.length_c   1.000
_cell.angle_alpha   90.00
_cell.angle_beta   90.00
_cell.angle_gamma   90.00
#
_symmetry.space_group_name_H-M   'P 1'
#
loop_
_entity.id
_entity.type
_entity.pdbx_description
1 polymer ?
#
loop_
_entity_poly.entity_id
_entity_poly.type
_entity_poly.pdbx_seq_one_letter_code
_entity_poly.pdbx_strand_id
1 'polypeptide(L)'
;VGDTPGFLVNLGGTAIGTEGLRIMQEGRATPSQIDAVMRDSCGFRMGPFELMDLTGIDVNFPARKIIYEGFFHDRRMTPSPYHESLYAAGRLGRKTGGGWYAYDAKGAKVDPGADHPTSTVPASSVVIMDTHNKKLVGLIAADGAKMLGADDGKSPILVAPIGKDCTTTAIELGLDPKRTIAVDLTGDTAKRLTIMTAPGAD
;
A
#
# COMPACT_ATOMS: atom_id res chain seq x y z
N VAL A 1 -17.94 18.96 -17.31
CA VAL A 1 -17.12 17.74 -17.32
C VAL A 1 -17.32 17.09 -18.68
N GLY A 2 -16.22 16.74 -19.37
CA GLY A 2 -16.33 16.07 -20.67
C GLY A 2 -17.00 14.69 -20.55
N ASP A 3 -17.72 14.29 -21.59
CA ASP A 3 -18.35 12.97 -21.68
C ASP A 3 -17.29 11.92 -22.04
N THR A 4 -16.70 11.32 -21.02
CA THR A 4 -15.66 10.28 -21.14
C THR A 4 -16.07 9.05 -20.34
N PRO A 5 -15.64 7.83 -20.72
CA PRO A 5 -15.94 6.62 -19.96
C PRO A 5 -15.56 6.76 -18.48
N GLY A 6 -16.54 6.56 -17.58
CA GLY A 6 -16.36 6.71 -16.14
C GLY A 6 -16.37 8.15 -15.61
N PHE A 7 -16.50 9.15 -16.45
CA PHE A 7 -16.43 10.57 -16.05
C PHE A 7 -15.17 10.85 -15.21
N LEU A 8 -15.22 11.81 -14.31
CA LEU A 8 -14.09 12.16 -13.45
C LEU A 8 -13.96 11.21 -12.24
N VAL A 9 -15.06 10.99 -11.54
CA VAL A 9 -15.03 10.28 -10.23
C VAL A 9 -14.79 8.78 -10.41
N ASN A 10 -15.54 8.14 -11.31
CA ASN A 10 -15.37 6.70 -11.53
C ASN A 10 -14.04 6.37 -12.22
N LEU A 11 -13.57 7.25 -13.12
CA LEU A 11 -12.25 7.06 -13.75
C LEU A 11 -11.13 7.12 -12.71
N GLY A 12 -11.12 8.13 -11.84
CA GLY A 12 -10.13 8.24 -10.76
C GLY A 12 -10.20 7.08 -9.77
N GLY A 13 -11.41 6.71 -9.31
CA GLY A 13 -11.61 5.56 -8.42
C GLY A 13 -11.23 4.23 -9.07
N THR A 14 -11.46 4.07 -10.38
CA THR A 14 -11.03 2.89 -11.14
C THR A 14 -9.52 2.82 -11.22
N ALA A 15 -8.83 3.91 -11.49
CA ALA A 15 -7.37 3.93 -11.56
C ALA A 15 -6.72 3.48 -10.25
N ILE A 16 -7.14 4.07 -9.11
CA ILE A 16 -6.66 3.70 -7.78
C ILE A 16 -6.95 2.23 -7.47
N GLY A 17 -8.20 1.78 -7.71
CA GLY A 17 -8.58 0.40 -7.45
C GLY A 17 -7.89 -0.61 -8.36
N THR A 18 -7.61 -0.27 -9.63
CA THR A 18 -6.87 -1.13 -10.56
C THR A 18 -5.41 -1.28 -10.12
N GLU A 19 -4.79 -0.21 -9.65
CA GLU A 19 -3.43 -0.27 -9.12
C GLU A 19 -3.36 -1.11 -7.82
N GLY A 20 -4.32 -0.95 -6.91
CA GLY A 20 -4.43 -1.81 -5.72
C GLY A 20 -4.57 -3.29 -6.08
N LEU A 21 -5.43 -3.61 -7.05
CA LEU A 21 -5.60 -4.97 -7.56
C LEU A 21 -4.30 -5.53 -8.17
N ARG A 22 -3.54 -4.72 -8.89
CA ARG A 22 -2.26 -5.10 -9.48
C ARG A 22 -1.22 -5.43 -8.42
N ILE A 23 -1.06 -4.55 -7.42
CA ILE A 23 -0.16 -4.77 -6.27
C ILE A 23 -0.48 -6.08 -5.55
N MET A 24 -1.78 -6.34 -5.33
CA MET A 24 -2.24 -7.60 -4.73
C MET A 24 -1.93 -8.81 -5.62
N GLN A 25 -2.18 -8.72 -6.94
CA GLN A 25 -1.91 -9.80 -7.89
C GLN A 25 -0.42 -10.14 -7.97
N GLU A 26 0.45 -9.16 -7.83
CA GLU A 26 1.90 -9.34 -7.77
C GLU A 26 2.39 -9.91 -6.42
N GLY A 27 1.49 -10.14 -5.47
CA GLY A 27 1.82 -10.67 -4.15
C GLY A 27 2.64 -9.70 -3.29
N ARG A 28 2.59 -8.40 -3.58
CA ARG A 28 3.36 -7.38 -2.86
C ARG A 28 2.70 -6.93 -1.58
N ALA A 29 1.37 -6.92 -1.53
CA ALA A 29 0.61 -6.57 -0.35
C ALA A 29 -0.77 -7.22 -0.38
N THR A 30 -1.34 -7.46 0.79
CA THR A 30 -2.72 -7.94 0.95
C THR A 30 -3.73 -6.81 0.75
N PRO A 31 -5.01 -7.11 0.47
CA PRO A 31 -6.06 -6.10 0.45
C PRO A 31 -6.11 -5.24 1.70
N SER A 32 -5.94 -5.82 2.89
CA SER A 32 -5.97 -5.08 4.16
C SER A 32 -4.79 -4.14 4.32
N GLN A 33 -3.60 -4.54 3.90
CA GLN A 33 -2.41 -3.68 3.92
C GLN A 33 -2.56 -2.49 2.97
N ILE A 34 -3.06 -2.73 1.75
CA ILE A 34 -3.30 -1.66 0.76
C ILE A 34 -4.35 -0.67 1.28
N ASP A 35 -5.47 -1.18 1.80
CA ASP A 35 -6.53 -0.34 2.37
C ASP A 35 -6.02 0.48 3.56
N ALA A 36 -5.20 -0.13 4.41
CA ALA A 36 -4.62 0.54 5.55
C ALA A 36 -3.65 1.67 5.16
N VAL A 37 -2.79 1.45 4.15
CA VAL A 37 -1.92 2.51 3.60
C VAL A 37 -2.76 3.67 3.07
N MET A 38 -3.81 3.39 2.30
CA MET A 38 -4.67 4.43 1.74
C MET A 38 -5.39 5.23 2.82
N ARG A 39 -5.90 4.58 3.88
CA ARG A 39 -6.57 5.28 4.98
C ARG A 39 -5.59 6.10 5.82
N ASP A 40 -4.52 5.45 6.27
CA ASP A 40 -3.69 5.98 7.35
C ASP A 40 -2.62 6.93 6.81
N SER A 41 -1.98 6.60 5.68
CA SER A 41 -0.94 7.45 5.08
C SER A 41 -1.50 8.49 4.12
N CYS A 42 -2.52 8.13 3.33
CA CYS A 42 -3.06 9.01 2.29
C CYS A 42 -4.32 9.78 2.71
N GLY A 43 -4.87 9.51 3.90
CA GLY A 43 -6.02 10.24 4.45
C GLY A 43 -7.37 9.90 3.80
N PHE A 44 -7.48 8.79 3.08
CA PHE A 44 -8.77 8.33 2.55
C PHE A 44 -9.65 7.81 3.70
N ARG A 45 -10.96 7.98 3.59
CA ARG A 45 -11.91 7.42 4.56
C ARG A 45 -11.97 5.90 4.49
N MET A 46 -11.66 5.33 3.34
CA MET A 46 -11.80 3.93 3.00
C MET A 46 -10.75 3.56 1.96
N GLY A 47 -10.15 2.37 2.09
CA GLY A 47 -9.26 1.86 1.05
C GLY A 47 -10.01 1.32 -0.17
N PRO A 48 -9.30 1.03 -1.27
CA PRO A 48 -9.92 0.61 -2.52
C PRO A 48 -10.71 -0.70 -2.42
N PHE A 49 -10.27 -1.67 -1.65
CA PHE A 49 -10.97 -2.95 -1.48
C PHE A 49 -12.21 -2.82 -0.61
N GLU A 50 -12.14 -2.02 0.47
CA GLU A 50 -13.30 -1.67 1.29
C GLU A 50 -14.35 -0.93 0.48
N LEU A 51 -13.92 -0.02 -0.42
CA LEU A 51 -14.82 0.73 -1.30
C LEU A 51 -15.47 -0.18 -2.34
N MET A 52 -14.73 -1.13 -2.93
CA MET A 52 -15.29 -2.11 -3.85
C MET A 52 -16.37 -2.97 -3.18
N ASP A 53 -16.13 -3.42 -1.94
CA ASP A 53 -17.12 -4.20 -1.19
C ASP A 53 -18.33 -3.38 -0.75
N LEU A 54 -18.14 -2.08 -0.46
CA LEU A 54 -19.24 -1.18 -0.10
C LEU A 54 -20.15 -0.88 -1.29
N THR A 55 -19.56 -0.56 -2.45
CA THR A 55 -20.31 -0.20 -3.66
C THR A 55 -20.91 -1.42 -4.37
N GLY A 56 -20.36 -2.58 -4.11
CA GLY A 56 -20.77 -3.85 -4.70
C GLY A 56 -19.97 -4.22 -5.94
N ILE A 57 -19.43 -5.44 -5.92
CA ILE A 57 -18.58 -5.97 -7.01
C ILE A 57 -19.36 -6.12 -8.31
N ASP A 58 -20.66 -6.37 -8.24
CA ASP A 58 -21.57 -6.40 -9.40
C ASP A 58 -21.81 -5.03 -10.04
N VAL A 59 -21.52 -3.96 -9.35
CA VAL A 59 -21.55 -2.60 -9.89
C VAL A 59 -20.17 -2.19 -10.41
N ASN A 60 -19.14 -2.35 -9.58
CA ASN A 60 -17.84 -1.80 -9.92
C ASN A 60 -17.03 -2.65 -10.90
N PHE A 61 -17.22 -3.99 -10.96
CA PHE A 61 -16.54 -4.82 -11.95
C PHE A 61 -17.03 -4.56 -13.39
N PRO A 62 -18.35 -4.57 -13.69
CA PRO A 62 -18.82 -4.19 -15.02
C PRO A 62 -18.45 -2.76 -15.42
N ALA A 63 -18.50 -1.80 -14.48
CA ALA A 63 -18.07 -0.43 -14.74
C ALA A 63 -16.59 -0.34 -15.18
N ARG A 64 -15.70 -1.15 -14.56
CA ARG A 64 -14.29 -1.24 -14.98
C ARG A 64 -14.12 -1.79 -16.38
N LYS A 65 -14.92 -2.79 -16.76
CA LYS A 65 -14.91 -3.33 -18.13
C LYS A 65 -15.29 -2.26 -19.14
N ILE A 66 -16.37 -1.51 -18.88
CA ILE A 66 -16.81 -0.40 -19.75
C ILE A 66 -15.72 0.68 -19.87
N ILE A 67 -15.06 1.04 -18.77
CA ILE A 67 -13.96 2.01 -18.80
C ILE A 67 -12.79 1.46 -19.62
N TYR A 68 -12.40 0.20 -19.42
CA TYR A 68 -11.31 -0.44 -20.15
C TYR A 68 -11.58 -0.47 -21.66
N GLU A 69 -12.78 -0.85 -22.06
CA GLU A 69 -13.21 -0.84 -23.47
C GLU A 69 -13.24 0.59 -24.03
N GLY A 70 -13.79 1.53 -23.28
CA GLY A 70 -13.89 2.94 -23.68
C GLY A 70 -12.54 3.67 -23.78
N PHE A 71 -11.50 3.17 -23.15
CA PHE A 71 -10.11 3.62 -23.30
C PHE A 71 -9.29 2.73 -24.25
N PHE A 72 -9.95 2.04 -25.18
CA PHE A 72 -9.32 1.22 -26.21
C PHE A 72 -8.33 0.19 -25.65
N HIS A 73 -8.70 -0.44 -24.55
CA HIS A 73 -7.90 -1.45 -23.86
C HIS A 73 -6.55 -0.92 -23.31
N ASP A 74 -6.54 0.32 -22.84
CA ASP A 74 -5.36 0.87 -22.16
C ASP A 74 -4.93 -0.07 -21.02
N ARG A 75 -3.67 -0.52 -21.08
CA ARG A 75 -3.09 -1.49 -20.14
C ARG A 75 -3.23 -1.05 -18.68
N ARG A 76 -3.25 0.24 -18.41
CA ARG A 76 -3.42 0.78 -17.04
C ARG A 76 -4.81 0.51 -16.46
N MET A 77 -5.81 0.30 -17.32
CA MET A 77 -7.21 0.07 -16.93
C MET A 77 -7.61 -1.41 -16.99
N THR A 78 -6.68 -2.33 -17.23
CA THR A 78 -6.97 -3.76 -17.39
C THR A 78 -7.69 -4.32 -16.15
N PRO A 79 -8.88 -4.92 -16.32
CA PRO A 79 -9.61 -5.56 -15.23
C PRO A 79 -8.83 -6.73 -14.64
N SER A 80 -9.01 -6.96 -13.35
CA SER A 80 -8.33 -8.04 -12.62
C SER A 80 -9.11 -9.35 -12.72
N PRO A 81 -8.48 -10.50 -13.03
CA PRO A 81 -9.13 -11.81 -12.96
C PRO A 81 -9.59 -12.18 -11.54
N TYR A 82 -8.93 -11.72 -10.50
CA TYR A 82 -9.40 -11.92 -9.12
C TYR A 82 -10.71 -11.18 -8.84
N HIS A 83 -10.87 -9.98 -9.40
CA HIS A 83 -12.11 -9.22 -9.29
C HIS A 83 -13.24 -9.93 -10.04
N GLU A 84 -12.97 -10.45 -11.24
CA GLU A 84 -13.90 -11.27 -12.01
C GLU A 84 -14.31 -12.55 -11.27
N SER A 85 -13.37 -13.23 -10.62
CA SER A 85 -13.64 -14.43 -9.85
C SER A 85 -14.62 -14.18 -8.70
N LEU A 86 -14.49 -13.05 -7.98
CA LEU A 86 -15.45 -12.66 -6.95
C LEU A 86 -16.83 -12.37 -7.53
N TYR A 87 -16.88 -11.67 -8.67
CA TYR A 87 -18.12 -11.39 -9.39
C TYR A 87 -18.83 -12.68 -9.81
N ALA A 88 -18.11 -13.62 -10.45
CA ALA A 88 -18.64 -14.90 -10.90
C ALA A 88 -19.08 -15.81 -9.73
N ALA A 89 -18.40 -15.74 -8.59
CA ALA A 89 -18.74 -16.47 -7.39
C ALA A 89 -19.93 -15.88 -6.60
N GLY A 90 -20.50 -14.75 -7.04
CA GLY A 90 -21.56 -14.08 -6.30
C GLY A 90 -21.12 -13.43 -4.99
N ARG A 91 -19.80 -13.30 -4.77
CA ARG A 91 -19.22 -12.61 -3.61
C ARG A 91 -19.18 -11.10 -3.89
N LEU A 92 -20.31 -10.45 -3.67
CA LEU A 92 -20.56 -9.09 -4.15
C LEU A 92 -20.26 -8.00 -3.11
N GLY A 93 -19.56 -8.33 -2.05
CA GLY A 93 -19.21 -7.41 -0.99
C GLY A 93 -20.17 -7.47 0.20
N ARG A 94 -20.36 -6.35 0.91
CA ARG A 94 -21.14 -6.29 2.14
C ARG A 94 -22.55 -6.83 2.00
N LYS A 95 -23.21 -6.58 0.89
CA LYS A 95 -24.60 -6.99 0.65
C LYS A 95 -24.81 -8.50 0.57
N THR A 96 -23.75 -9.26 0.30
CA THR A 96 -23.79 -10.73 0.27
C THR A 96 -23.01 -11.37 1.43
N GLY A 97 -22.56 -10.56 2.40
CA GLY A 97 -21.74 -11.02 3.52
C GLY A 97 -20.32 -11.39 3.15
N GLY A 98 -19.92 -11.22 1.89
CA GLY A 98 -18.58 -11.57 1.42
C GLY A 98 -18.20 -10.91 0.10
N GLY A 99 -16.98 -10.47 0.04
CA GLY A 99 -16.31 -9.87 -1.11
C GLY A 99 -14.81 -10.08 -0.97
N TRP A 100 -14.05 -9.00 -1.00
CA TRP A 100 -12.63 -8.99 -0.59
C TRP A 100 -12.48 -9.33 0.88
N TYR A 101 -13.45 -8.95 1.69
CA TYR A 101 -13.55 -9.26 3.11
C TYR A 101 -14.79 -10.10 3.41
N ALA A 102 -14.81 -10.71 4.58
CA ALA A 102 -16.01 -11.29 5.16
C ALA A 102 -16.74 -10.25 6.03
N TYR A 103 -18.06 -10.32 6.07
CA TYR A 103 -18.91 -9.40 6.82
C TYR A 103 -19.93 -10.17 7.65
N ASP A 104 -20.21 -9.68 8.84
CA ASP A 104 -21.30 -10.19 9.67
C ASP A 104 -22.68 -9.69 9.20
N ALA A 105 -23.72 -10.15 9.87
CA ALA A 105 -25.10 -9.77 9.55
C ALA A 105 -25.38 -8.25 9.75
N LYS A 106 -24.49 -7.54 10.44
CA LYS A 106 -24.55 -6.09 10.64
C LYS A 106 -23.70 -5.31 9.64
N GLY A 107 -23.00 -6.01 8.75
CA GLY A 107 -22.11 -5.42 7.76
C GLY A 107 -20.75 -4.98 8.30
N ALA A 108 -20.36 -5.42 9.51
CA ALA A 108 -19.02 -5.21 10.04
C ALA A 108 -18.06 -6.29 9.50
N LYS A 109 -16.80 -5.92 9.26
CA LYS A 109 -15.77 -6.90 8.85
C LYS A 109 -15.57 -7.92 9.98
N VAL A 110 -15.63 -9.22 9.63
CA VAL A 110 -15.44 -10.34 10.57
C VAL A 110 -13.96 -10.51 10.92
N ASP A 111 -13.10 -10.36 9.92
CA ASP A 111 -11.65 -10.41 10.09
C ASP A 111 -11.05 -9.15 9.46
N PRO A 112 -10.69 -8.15 10.28
CA PRO A 112 -10.08 -6.93 9.78
C PRO A 112 -8.68 -7.15 9.19
N GLY A 113 -8.10 -8.37 9.35
CA GLY A 113 -6.73 -8.70 9.02
C GLY A 113 -5.76 -8.13 10.06
N ALA A 114 -4.72 -8.90 10.41
CA ALA A 114 -3.60 -8.38 11.18
C ALA A 114 -2.79 -7.43 10.28
N ASP A 115 -2.93 -6.14 10.48
CA ASP A 115 -2.33 -5.14 9.60
C ASP A 115 -0.80 -5.05 9.75
N HIS A 116 -0.21 -5.55 10.86
CA HIS A 116 1.22 -5.38 11.12
C HIS A 116 1.83 -6.52 11.94
N PRO A 117 3.02 -6.98 11.58
CA PRO A 117 3.89 -7.61 12.54
C PRO A 117 4.33 -6.53 13.55
N THR A 118 3.91 -6.65 14.79
CA THR A 118 4.41 -5.78 15.85
C THR A 118 5.77 -6.32 16.28
N SER A 119 6.86 -5.75 15.77
CA SER A 119 8.18 -6.00 16.35
C SER A 119 8.27 -5.27 17.69
N THR A 120 8.54 -6.01 18.75
CA THR A 120 8.68 -5.47 20.09
C THR A 120 10.13 -5.20 20.49
N VAL A 121 11.08 -5.46 19.60
CA VAL A 121 12.51 -5.22 19.87
C VAL A 121 12.94 -3.91 19.22
N PRO A 122 13.06 -2.81 20.00
CA PRO A 122 13.55 -1.56 19.47
C PRO A 122 15.02 -1.67 19.07
N ALA A 123 15.38 -1.11 17.93
CA ALA A 123 16.78 -0.97 17.56
C ALA A 123 17.46 0.00 18.52
N SER A 124 18.56 -0.41 19.16
CA SER A 124 19.32 0.46 20.05
C SER A 124 20.05 1.59 19.33
N SER A 125 20.39 1.37 18.06
CA SER A 125 21.08 2.33 17.19
C SER A 125 20.68 2.15 15.74
N VAL A 126 20.71 3.26 14.99
CA VAL A 126 20.31 3.32 13.59
C VAL A 126 21.30 4.22 12.84
N VAL A 127 21.77 3.78 11.68
CA VAL A 127 22.59 4.58 10.77
C VAL A 127 21.69 5.43 9.89
N ILE A 128 21.94 6.73 9.81
CA ILE A 128 21.23 7.65 8.91
C ILE A 128 22.22 8.24 7.92
N MET A 129 22.03 7.97 6.64
CA MET A 129 22.88 8.54 5.57
C MET A 129 22.46 9.96 5.21
N ASP A 130 21.17 10.29 5.31
CA ASP A 130 20.64 11.64 5.06
C ASP A 130 20.24 12.34 6.37
N THR A 131 21.24 12.91 7.04
CA THR A 131 21.05 13.66 8.28
C THR A 131 20.32 15.00 8.08
N HIS A 132 20.15 15.45 6.84
CA HIS A 132 19.41 16.69 6.50
C HIS A 132 17.91 16.43 6.36
N ASN A 133 17.49 15.16 6.26
CA ASN A 133 16.08 14.80 6.20
C ASN A 133 15.42 14.95 7.58
N LYS A 134 14.86 16.14 7.85
CA LYS A 134 14.26 16.46 9.14
C LYS A 134 13.13 15.52 9.57
N LYS A 135 12.35 14.98 8.61
CA LYS A 135 11.30 14.02 8.92
C LYS A 135 11.88 12.69 9.40
N LEU A 136 12.89 12.17 8.70
CA LEU A 136 13.56 10.92 9.09
C LEU A 136 14.22 11.05 10.46
N VAL A 137 15.00 12.12 10.66
CA VAL A 137 15.65 12.43 11.94
C VAL A 137 14.62 12.56 13.06
N GLY A 138 13.51 13.24 12.82
CA GLY A 138 12.43 13.42 13.80
C GLY A 138 11.75 12.12 14.21
N LEU A 139 11.52 11.20 13.28
CA LEU A 139 10.95 9.87 13.58
C LEU A 139 11.85 9.07 14.53
N ILE A 140 13.14 9.03 14.24
CA ILE A 140 14.09 8.25 15.04
C ILE A 140 14.31 8.89 16.42
N ALA A 141 14.37 10.23 16.48
CA ALA A 141 14.50 10.94 17.74
C ALA A 141 13.31 10.69 18.68
N ALA A 142 12.10 10.54 18.13
CA ALA A 142 10.89 10.24 18.89
C ALA A 142 10.91 8.82 19.50
N ASP A 143 11.59 7.87 18.84
CA ASP A 143 11.70 6.48 19.30
C ASP A 143 12.88 6.25 20.26
N GLY A 144 13.77 7.23 20.41
CA GLY A 144 14.88 7.19 21.35
C GLY A 144 16.09 6.36 20.89
N ALA A 145 16.12 5.89 19.66
CA ALA A 145 17.26 5.17 19.10
C ALA A 145 18.46 6.11 18.87
N LYS A 146 19.68 5.61 19.11
CA LYS A 146 20.91 6.36 18.88
C LYS A 146 21.16 6.51 17.37
N MET A 147 21.23 7.74 16.88
CA MET A 147 21.56 8.03 15.49
C MET A 147 23.07 7.97 15.26
N LEU A 148 23.50 7.21 14.27
CA LEU A 148 24.88 7.08 13.83
C LEU A 148 25.05 7.76 12.47
N GLY A 149 26.02 8.66 12.37
CA GLY A 149 26.34 9.36 11.10
C GLY A 149 27.28 8.59 10.17
N ALA A 150 27.76 7.43 10.60
CA ALA A 150 28.60 6.54 9.81
C ALA A 150 28.19 5.08 10.04
N ASP A 151 28.38 4.25 9.02
CA ASP A 151 28.07 2.82 9.11
C ASP A 151 29.01 2.11 10.07
N ASP A 152 28.45 1.45 11.08
CA ASP A 152 29.16 0.66 12.08
C ASP A 152 29.25 -0.84 11.73
N GLY A 153 28.75 -1.23 10.55
CA GLY A 153 28.75 -2.61 10.06
C GLY A 153 27.71 -3.52 10.74
N LYS A 154 26.87 -3.01 11.62
CA LYS A 154 25.92 -3.81 12.44
C LYS A 154 24.52 -3.25 12.50
N SER A 155 24.40 -1.94 12.72
CA SER A 155 23.09 -1.27 12.89
C SER A 155 22.29 -1.22 11.60
N PRO A 156 20.95 -1.22 11.65
CA PRO A 156 20.12 -0.94 10.49
C PRO A 156 20.45 0.41 9.86
N ILE A 157 20.43 0.48 8.54
CA ILE A 157 20.68 1.69 7.76
C ILE A 157 19.35 2.20 7.25
N LEU A 158 18.92 3.37 7.69
CA LEU A 158 17.68 3.98 7.24
C LEU A 158 17.92 5.00 6.11
N VAL A 159 17.15 4.85 5.04
CA VAL A 159 17.11 5.76 3.90
C VAL A 159 15.67 6.15 3.58
N ALA A 160 15.46 7.31 2.99
CA ALA A 160 14.14 7.78 2.58
C ALA A 160 14.14 8.22 1.11
N PRO A 161 14.27 7.28 0.16
CA PRO A 161 14.33 7.60 -1.25
C PRO A 161 12.97 8.09 -1.77
N ILE A 162 13.02 8.95 -2.79
CA ILE A 162 11.83 9.37 -3.55
C ILE A 162 11.96 8.82 -4.96
N GLY A 163 10.95 8.05 -5.40
CA GLY A 163 10.89 7.50 -6.76
C GLY A 163 11.84 6.34 -7.03
N LYS A 164 12.43 5.74 -5.98
CA LYS A 164 13.31 4.56 -6.06
C LYS A 164 12.93 3.55 -5.00
N ASP A 165 13.17 2.27 -5.27
CA ASP A 165 13.05 1.21 -4.27
C ASP A 165 14.28 1.10 -3.37
N CYS A 166 14.16 0.27 -2.33
CA CYS A 166 15.23 0.05 -1.35
C CYS A 166 16.48 -0.55 -1.98
N THR A 167 16.33 -1.53 -2.87
CA THR A 167 17.42 -2.25 -3.51
C THR A 167 18.25 -1.32 -4.39
N THR A 168 17.58 -0.56 -5.26
CA THR A 168 18.23 0.43 -6.13
C THR A 168 18.98 1.48 -5.30
N THR A 169 18.36 1.96 -4.23
CA THR A 169 18.98 2.95 -3.34
C THR A 169 20.20 2.40 -2.64
N ALA A 170 20.14 1.17 -2.13
CA ALA A 170 21.30 0.53 -1.48
C ALA A 170 22.47 0.37 -2.44
N ILE A 171 22.23 -0.08 -3.67
CA ILE A 171 23.26 -0.26 -4.71
C ILE A 171 23.89 1.10 -5.08
N GLU A 172 23.10 2.11 -5.36
CA GLU A 172 23.60 3.44 -5.76
C GLU A 172 24.44 4.12 -4.69
N LEU A 173 24.07 3.91 -3.42
CA LEU A 173 24.79 4.50 -2.28
C LEU A 173 25.91 3.59 -1.73
N GLY A 174 26.10 2.39 -2.29
CA GLY A 174 27.12 1.44 -1.82
C GLY A 174 26.84 0.92 -0.41
N LEU A 175 25.57 0.81 -0.02
CA LEU A 175 25.14 0.35 1.30
C LEU A 175 24.94 -1.16 1.31
N ASP A 176 25.05 -1.77 2.50
CA ASP A 176 24.73 -3.18 2.69
C ASP A 176 23.21 -3.42 2.53
N PRO A 177 22.76 -4.11 1.47
CA PRO A 177 21.32 -4.30 1.22
C PRO A 177 20.62 -5.13 2.31
N LYS A 178 21.34 -5.99 3.04
CA LYS A 178 20.78 -6.79 4.15
C LYS A 178 20.37 -5.95 5.35
N ARG A 179 20.98 -4.80 5.52
CA ARG A 179 20.74 -3.89 6.65
C ARG A 179 20.05 -2.60 6.22
N THR A 180 19.88 -2.39 4.92
CA THR A 180 19.24 -1.17 4.40
C THR A 180 17.72 -1.30 4.43
N ILE A 181 17.08 -0.34 5.06
CA ILE A 181 15.64 -0.20 5.19
C ILE A 181 15.25 1.16 4.63
N ALA A 182 14.40 1.16 3.61
CA ALA A 182 13.86 2.40 3.08
C ALA A 182 12.48 2.70 3.70
N VAL A 183 12.25 3.95 4.03
CA VAL A 183 10.99 4.43 4.61
C VAL A 183 10.35 5.47 3.70
N ASP A 184 9.05 5.35 3.49
CA ASP A 184 8.27 6.36 2.78
C ASP A 184 7.80 7.43 3.76
N LEU A 185 8.25 8.67 3.51
CA LEU A 185 7.92 9.84 4.32
C LEU A 185 6.87 10.75 3.66
N THR A 186 6.26 10.32 2.56
CA THR A 186 5.32 11.17 1.79
C THR A 186 3.94 11.26 2.44
N GLY A 187 3.51 10.24 3.19
CA GLY A 187 2.22 10.20 3.86
C GLY A 187 2.22 10.74 5.30
N ASP A 188 1.13 10.44 6.02
CA ASP A 188 0.99 10.71 7.47
C ASP A 188 1.75 9.65 8.28
N THR A 189 3.03 9.91 8.52
CA THR A 189 3.94 8.99 9.21
C THR A 189 3.63 8.83 10.71
N ALA A 190 2.77 9.67 11.28
CA ALA A 190 2.33 9.52 12.67
C ALA A 190 1.34 8.35 12.84
N LYS A 191 0.60 8.00 11.79
CA LYS A 191 -0.36 6.90 11.81
C LYS A 191 0.20 5.63 11.22
N ARG A 192 1.01 5.75 10.16
CA ARG A 192 1.55 4.61 9.43
C ARG A 192 2.86 4.95 8.74
N LEU A 193 3.82 4.06 8.89
CA LEU A 193 5.08 4.12 8.17
C LEU A 193 5.13 2.97 7.17
N THR A 194 5.35 3.29 5.90
CA THR A 194 5.61 2.27 4.88
C THR A 194 7.10 1.97 4.85
N ILE A 195 7.43 0.71 5.05
CA ILE A 195 8.81 0.22 5.09
C ILE A 195 9.05 -0.66 3.87
N MET A 196 10.19 -0.46 3.22
CA MET A 196 10.66 -1.28 2.11
C MET A 196 12.01 -1.89 2.48
N THR A 197 12.19 -3.16 2.19
CA THR A 197 13.46 -3.87 2.39
C THR A 197 14.00 -4.38 1.06
N ALA A 198 15.30 -4.58 0.96
CA ALA A 198 15.92 -5.30 -0.15
C ALA A 198 15.71 -6.81 0.03
N PRO A 199 15.74 -7.63 -1.06
CA PRO A 199 15.73 -9.07 -0.95
C PRO A 199 16.88 -9.59 -0.08
N GLY A 200 16.54 -10.44 0.91
CA GLY A 200 17.52 -11.00 1.85
C GLY A 200 17.89 -10.07 3.01
N ALA A 201 17.13 -8.99 3.22
CA ALA A 201 17.18 -8.24 4.48
C ALA A 201 16.48 -9.04 5.57
N ASP A 202 17.08 -9.12 6.76
CA ASP A 202 16.57 -9.80 7.96
C ASP A 202 15.65 -8.86 8.78
#